data_a7605bb923fee6f4047b7d403bacb4f8
#
_entry.id   a7605bb923fee6f4047b7d403bacb4f8
#
_cell.length_a   1.000
_cell.length_b   1.000
_cell.length_c   1.000
_cell.angle_alpha   90.00
_cell.angle_beta   90.00
_cell.angle_gamma   90.00
#
_symmetry.space_group_name_H-M   'P 1'
#
loop_
_entity.id
_entity.type
_entity.pdbx_description
1 polymer ?
#
loop_
_entity_poly.entity_id
_entity_poly.type
_entity_poly.pdbx_seq_one_letter_code
_entity_poly.pdbx_strand_id
1 'polypeptide(L)'
;LERDLAAMDIPLSIVHLDDNDDPADSIVRHAASLNATEVMFGIEAGVNEQKRDASVTHMLSQQGCTAVPIVTETALPLSDIRTKAGTYFKVYTPFRNAWNAQLKQIGIAPANPARHAAPAKISTNDNAIWTAGTSAALLQLNTFIDNRVTAYKSDRDRPDVNGTSTLSPWLAVGAISPTTCLRPLIDLYGVNSESWPEGPGTWRNELIWREF
;
A
#
# COMPACT_ATOMS: atom_id res chain seq x y z
N LEU A 1 -2.18 -12.83 -8.61
CA LEU A 1 -3.46 -12.13 -8.45
C LEU A 1 -4.61 -12.97 -9.01
N GLU A 2 -4.63 -13.32 -10.32
CA GLU A 2 -5.72 -14.07 -10.95
C GLU A 2 -6.07 -15.35 -10.19
N ARG A 3 -5.06 -16.19 -9.86
CA ARG A 3 -5.27 -17.42 -9.09
C ARG A 3 -5.81 -17.16 -7.68
N ASP A 4 -5.35 -16.10 -7.02
CA ASP A 4 -5.76 -15.78 -5.67
C ASP A 4 -7.22 -15.29 -5.67
N LEU A 5 -7.61 -14.49 -6.68
CA LEU A 5 -8.99 -14.05 -6.87
C LEU A 5 -9.91 -15.21 -7.25
N ALA A 6 -9.48 -16.09 -8.15
CA ALA A 6 -10.24 -17.27 -8.54
C ALA A 6 -10.50 -18.20 -7.36
N ALA A 7 -9.53 -18.36 -6.43
CA ALA A 7 -9.71 -19.12 -5.21
C ALA A 7 -10.73 -18.54 -4.23
N MET A 8 -11.08 -17.26 -4.41
CA MET A 8 -12.11 -16.54 -3.64
C MET A 8 -13.43 -16.36 -4.41
N ASP A 9 -13.57 -16.99 -5.57
CA ASP A 9 -14.68 -16.80 -6.51
C ASP A 9 -14.87 -15.34 -6.97
N ILE A 10 -13.77 -14.60 -7.06
CA ILE A 10 -13.74 -13.22 -7.55
C ILE A 10 -13.26 -13.21 -9.01
N PRO A 11 -14.11 -12.80 -9.98
CA PRO A 11 -13.68 -12.71 -11.37
C PRO A 11 -12.70 -11.56 -11.58
N LEU A 12 -11.66 -11.81 -12.39
CA LEU A 12 -10.73 -10.78 -12.85
C LEU A 12 -11.04 -10.41 -14.30
N SER A 13 -11.33 -9.14 -14.54
CA SER A 13 -11.41 -8.57 -15.88
C SER A 13 -10.15 -7.80 -16.21
N ILE A 14 -9.59 -8.01 -17.40
CA ILE A 14 -8.44 -7.26 -17.90
C ILE A 14 -8.92 -6.46 -19.11
N VAL A 15 -8.83 -5.12 -19.01
CA VAL A 15 -9.15 -4.20 -20.09
C VAL A 15 -7.85 -3.64 -20.64
N HIS A 16 -7.61 -3.88 -21.94
CA HIS A 16 -6.48 -3.30 -22.63
C HIS A 16 -6.88 -1.93 -23.18
N LEU A 17 -6.01 -0.95 -22.98
CA LEU A 17 -6.18 0.42 -23.47
C LEU A 17 -5.17 0.66 -24.59
N ASP A 18 -5.62 1.33 -25.65
CA ASP A 18 -4.76 1.87 -26.69
C ASP A 18 -4.29 3.28 -26.30
N ASP A 19 -3.25 3.80 -26.96
CA ASP A 19 -2.63 5.10 -26.66
C ASP A 19 -3.60 6.30 -26.64
N ASN A 20 -4.74 6.17 -27.32
CA ASN A 20 -5.77 7.21 -27.42
C ASN A 20 -6.95 7.00 -26.46
N ASP A 21 -6.96 5.91 -25.71
CA ASP A 21 -8.05 5.63 -24.77
C ASP A 21 -7.92 6.45 -23.49
N ASP A 22 -9.04 7.02 -23.03
CA ASP A 22 -9.12 7.60 -21.71
C ASP A 22 -9.34 6.50 -20.67
N PRO A 23 -8.41 6.33 -19.71
CA PRO A 23 -8.57 5.34 -18.64
C PRO A 23 -9.85 5.53 -17.83
N ALA A 24 -10.29 6.78 -17.58
CA ALA A 24 -11.50 7.05 -16.82
C ALA A 24 -12.75 6.58 -17.57
N ASP A 25 -12.85 6.89 -18.87
CA ASP A 25 -13.92 6.39 -19.74
C ASP A 25 -13.99 4.87 -19.76
N SER A 26 -12.85 4.22 -19.84
CA SER A 26 -12.76 2.76 -19.92
C SER A 26 -13.23 2.09 -18.63
N ILE A 27 -12.87 2.63 -17.47
CA ILE A 27 -13.35 2.16 -16.16
C ILE A 27 -14.88 2.30 -16.08
N VAL A 28 -15.42 3.46 -16.46
CA VAL A 28 -16.86 3.74 -16.39
C VAL A 28 -17.67 2.87 -17.34
N ARG A 29 -17.19 2.68 -18.58
CA ARG A 29 -17.82 1.75 -19.53
C ARG A 29 -17.81 0.32 -19.02
N HIS A 30 -16.69 -0.11 -18.42
CA HIS A 30 -16.59 -1.46 -17.85
C HIS A 30 -17.54 -1.63 -16.66
N ALA A 31 -17.60 -0.68 -15.75
CA ALA A 31 -18.55 -0.68 -14.63
C ALA A 31 -20.01 -0.77 -15.10
N ALA A 32 -20.38 -0.01 -16.14
CA ALA A 32 -21.70 -0.05 -16.73
C ALA A 32 -22.02 -1.43 -17.37
N SER A 33 -21.05 -2.06 -18.04
CA SER A 33 -21.23 -3.39 -18.65
C SER A 33 -21.49 -4.49 -17.61
N LEU A 34 -21.02 -4.28 -16.37
CA LEU A 34 -21.24 -5.19 -15.23
C LEU A 34 -22.48 -4.82 -14.40
N ASN A 35 -23.21 -3.75 -14.76
CA ASN A 35 -24.29 -3.16 -13.95
C ASN A 35 -23.80 -2.87 -12.51
N ALA A 36 -22.55 -2.41 -12.35
CA ALA A 36 -22.00 -2.12 -11.06
C ALA A 36 -22.72 -0.93 -10.41
N THR A 37 -23.08 -1.09 -9.14
CA THR A 37 -23.68 -0.02 -8.32
C THR A 37 -22.61 0.75 -7.55
N GLU A 38 -21.42 0.17 -7.42
CA GLU A 38 -20.29 0.73 -6.70
C GLU A 38 -18.97 0.36 -7.37
N VAL A 39 -18.03 1.30 -7.41
CA VAL A 39 -16.65 1.07 -7.87
C VAL A 39 -15.70 1.51 -6.79
N MET A 40 -14.91 0.56 -6.25
CA MET A 40 -13.86 0.82 -5.27
C MET A 40 -12.50 0.92 -5.97
N PHE A 41 -11.69 1.89 -5.60
CA PHE A 41 -10.34 2.04 -6.14
C PHE A 41 -9.37 2.64 -5.13
N GLY A 42 -8.07 2.29 -5.25
CA GLY A 42 -7.01 2.86 -4.43
C GLY A 42 -6.71 4.30 -4.83
N ILE A 43 -6.59 5.20 -3.84
CA ILE A 43 -6.14 6.58 -4.05
C ILE A 43 -4.63 6.58 -4.27
N GLU A 44 -4.18 7.24 -5.32
CA GLU A 44 -2.78 7.48 -5.62
C GLU A 44 -2.43 8.97 -5.44
N ALA A 45 -1.18 9.26 -5.01
CA ALA A 45 -0.77 10.63 -4.69
C ALA A 45 -0.36 11.46 -5.93
N GLY A 46 -0.12 10.83 -7.07
CA GLY A 46 0.33 11.48 -8.31
C GLY A 46 -0.72 12.44 -8.89
N VAL A 47 -0.27 13.54 -9.50
CA VAL A 47 -1.16 14.58 -10.04
C VAL A 47 -2.06 14.04 -11.15
N ASN A 48 -1.52 13.19 -12.01
CA ASN A 48 -2.30 12.61 -13.12
C ASN A 48 -3.31 11.59 -12.61
N GLU A 49 -2.92 10.79 -11.62
CA GLU A 49 -3.74 9.80 -10.95
C GLU A 49 -4.92 10.48 -10.21
N GLN A 50 -4.66 11.58 -9.51
CA GLN A 50 -5.72 12.38 -8.87
C GLN A 50 -6.71 12.97 -9.88
N LYS A 51 -6.23 13.42 -11.07
CA LYS A 51 -7.12 13.90 -12.13
C LYS A 51 -7.97 12.77 -12.70
N ARG A 52 -7.37 11.60 -12.95
CA ARG A 52 -8.08 10.39 -13.39
C ARG A 52 -9.15 10.02 -12.37
N ASP A 53 -8.81 9.94 -11.09
CA ASP A 53 -9.72 9.55 -10.01
C ASP A 53 -10.89 10.54 -9.87
N ALA A 54 -10.63 11.83 -10.03
CA ALA A 54 -11.68 12.85 -10.05
C ALA A 54 -12.62 12.69 -11.25
N SER A 55 -12.08 12.41 -12.45
CA SER A 55 -12.87 12.12 -13.65
C SER A 55 -13.72 10.88 -13.47
N VAL A 56 -13.14 9.78 -12.99
CA VAL A 56 -13.86 8.52 -12.70
C VAL A 56 -15.02 8.78 -11.73
N THR A 57 -14.74 9.46 -10.62
CA THR A 57 -15.76 9.78 -9.60
C THR A 57 -16.91 10.59 -10.19
N HIS A 58 -16.59 11.63 -10.98
CA HIS A 58 -17.59 12.48 -11.61
C HIS A 58 -18.46 11.68 -12.60
N MET A 59 -17.85 10.91 -13.48
CA MET A 59 -18.55 10.17 -14.53
C MET A 59 -19.41 9.03 -13.96
N LEU A 60 -18.92 8.31 -12.93
CA LEU A 60 -19.69 7.29 -12.23
C LEU A 60 -20.95 7.89 -11.59
N SER A 61 -20.80 9.06 -10.95
CA SER A 61 -21.95 9.74 -10.30
C SER A 61 -23.05 10.11 -11.30
N GLN A 62 -22.68 10.49 -12.53
CA GLN A 62 -23.64 10.79 -13.60
C GLN A 62 -24.45 9.55 -14.05
N GLN A 63 -23.90 8.35 -13.82
CA GLN A 63 -24.57 7.08 -14.15
C GLN A 63 -25.26 6.44 -12.95
N GLY A 64 -25.32 7.14 -11.79
CA GLY A 64 -25.92 6.60 -10.56
C GLY A 64 -25.07 5.52 -9.89
N CYS A 65 -23.78 5.39 -10.25
CA CYS A 65 -22.84 4.48 -9.63
C CYS A 65 -22.00 5.21 -8.57
N THR A 66 -21.79 4.60 -7.41
CA THR A 66 -21.04 5.18 -6.30
C THR A 66 -19.53 4.92 -6.48
N ALA A 67 -18.74 5.98 -6.44
CA ALA A 67 -17.27 5.88 -6.39
C ALA A 67 -16.82 5.82 -4.92
N VAL A 68 -16.01 4.81 -4.57
CA VAL A 68 -15.48 4.61 -3.21
C VAL A 68 -13.95 4.62 -3.23
N PRO A 69 -13.32 5.79 -3.06
CA PRO A 69 -11.87 5.89 -2.96
C PRO A 69 -11.37 5.30 -1.62
N ILE A 70 -10.31 4.50 -1.67
CA ILE A 70 -9.72 3.81 -0.51
C ILE A 70 -8.24 4.18 -0.40
N VAL A 71 -7.76 4.49 0.81
CA VAL A 71 -6.33 4.70 1.07
C VAL A 71 -5.62 3.34 1.10
N THR A 72 -4.80 3.06 0.09
CA THR A 72 -4.09 1.79 -0.08
C THR A 72 -2.58 1.93 -0.15
N GLU A 73 -2.08 3.02 -0.73
CA GLU A 73 -0.65 3.24 -0.97
C GLU A 73 0.11 3.76 0.26
N THR A 74 -0.60 4.37 1.21
CA THR A 74 -0.03 4.96 2.42
C THR A 74 -0.66 4.35 3.66
N ALA A 75 0.04 4.41 4.79
CA ALA A 75 -0.50 3.93 6.07
C ALA A 75 -1.52 4.90 6.66
N LEU A 76 -1.39 6.18 6.34
CA LEU A 76 -2.28 7.24 6.78
C LEU A 76 -2.79 8.05 5.58
N PRO A 77 -3.99 8.66 5.67
CA PRO A 77 -4.47 9.59 4.64
C PRO A 77 -3.54 10.80 4.53
N LEU A 78 -2.86 10.97 3.40
CA LEU A 78 -1.96 12.11 3.18
C LEU A 78 -2.70 13.45 3.12
N SER A 79 -4.01 13.44 2.83
CA SER A 79 -4.89 14.63 2.93
C SER A 79 -4.82 15.29 4.30
N ASP A 80 -4.62 14.50 5.35
CA ASP A 80 -4.67 14.95 6.74
C ASP A 80 -3.30 15.42 7.26
N ILE A 81 -2.23 15.15 6.49
CA ILE A 81 -0.86 15.50 6.86
C ILE A 81 -0.43 16.75 6.11
N ARG A 82 -0.73 17.91 6.69
CA ARG A 82 -0.47 19.24 6.10
C ARG A 82 0.27 20.14 7.08
N THR A 83 0.94 21.15 6.52
CA THR A 83 1.47 22.26 7.32
C THR A 83 0.33 23.08 7.93
N LYS A 84 0.64 23.93 8.90
CA LYS A 84 -0.36 24.87 9.47
C LYS A 84 -1.03 25.76 8.44
N ALA A 85 -0.37 25.99 7.28
CA ALA A 85 -0.92 26.75 6.16
C ALA A 85 -1.73 25.90 5.17
N GLY A 86 -1.99 24.60 5.48
CA GLY A 86 -2.74 23.69 4.62
C GLY A 86 -1.95 23.16 3.40
N THR A 87 -0.66 23.44 3.30
CA THR A 87 0.20 23.01 2.19
C THR A 87 0.93 21.69 2.50
N TYR A 88 1.53 21.08 1.47
CA TYR A 88 2.43 19.94 1.64
C TYR A 88 3.73 20.33 2.34
N PHE A 89 4.29 19.40 3.10
CA PHE A 89 5.63 19.56 3.67
C PHE A 89 6.69 19.48 2.56
N LYS A 90 7.72 20.32 2.65
CA LYS A 90 8.89 20.32 1.76
C LYS A 90 10.15 19.75 2.41
N VAL A 91 10.05 19.36 3.68
CA VAL A 91 11.16 18.85 4.49
C VAL A 91 10.66 17.66 5.29
N TYR A 92 11.42 16.57 5.27
CA TYR A 92 11.03 15.30 5.87
C TYR A 92 10.77 15.35 7.37
N THR A 93 11.66 15.97 8.15
CA THR A 93 11.54 15.95 9.62
C THR A 93 10.22 16.53 10.13
N PRO A 94 9.75 17.70 9.67
CA PRO A 94 8.42 18.20 10.01
C PRO A 94 7.29 17.28 9.53
N PHE A 95 7.41 16.71 8.32
CA PHE A 95 6.44 15.74 7.80
C PHE A 95 6.35 14.52 8.72
N ARG A 96 7.47 13.87 9.03
CA ARG A 96 7.52 12.73 9.95
C ARG A 96 6.89 13.04 11.31
N ASN A 97 7.14 14.23 11.85
CA ASN A 97 6.56 14.63 13.13
C ASN A 97 5.04 14.77 13.05
N ALA A 98 4.51 15.37 11.98
CA ALA A 98 3.08 15.47 11.71
C ALA A 98 2.46 14.09 11.47
N TRP A 99 3.13 13.22 10.72
CA TRP A 99 2.73 11.84 10.46
C TRP A 99 2.62 11.04 11.78
N ASN A 100 3.61 11.17 12.67
CA ASN A 100 3.61 10.53 13.98
C ASN A 100 2.48 11.05 14.89
N ALA A 101 2.19 12.33 14.83
CA ALA A 101 1.08 12.93 15.58
C ALA A 101 -0.27 12.40 15.07
N GLN A 102 -0.43 12.30 13.75
CA GLN A 102 -1.62 11.73 13.13
C GLN A 102 -1.79 10.25 13.49
N LEU A 103 -0.73 9.44 13.43
CA LEU A 103 -0.77 8.06 13.85
C LEU A 103 -1.24 7.89 15.31
N LYS A 104 -0.75 8.74 16.22
CA LYS A 104 -1.19 8.72 17.61
C LYS A 104 -2.68 9.04 17.77
N GLN A 105 -3.21 9.89 16.91
CA GLN A 105 -4.59 10.36 16.97
C GLN A 105 -5.59 9.34 16.40
N ILE A 106 -5.31 8.77 15.23
CA ILE A 106 -6.27 7.91 14.51
C ILE A 106 -5.91 6.42 14.53
N GLY A 107 -4.68 6.08 14.93
CA GLY A 107 -4.15 4.73 14.75
C GLY A 107 -3.93 4.38 13.27
N ILE A 108 -3.68 3.10 12.99
CA ILE A 108 -3.78 2.54 11.63
C ILE A 108 -4.99 1.62 11.55
N ALA A 109 -5.62 1.60 10.40
CA ALA A 109 -6.73 0.69 10.13
C ALA A 109 -6.33 -0.75 10.53
N PRO A 110 -7.23 -1.53 11.17
CA PRO A 110 -6.94 -2.92 11.42
C PRO A 110 -6.57 -3.57 10.08
N ALA A 111 -5.47 -4.33 10.06
CA ALA A 111 -5.22 -5.21 8.93
C ALA A 111 -6.42 -6.14 8.88
N ASN A 112 -7.32 -5.92 7.90
CA ASN A 112 -8.32 -6.93 7.61
C ASN A 112 -7.50 -8.07 6.98
N PRO A 113 -7.31 -9.21 7.68
CA PRO A 113 -6.74 -10.35 7.01
C PRO A 113 -7.78 -10.69 5.94
N ALA A 114 -7.53 -10.24 4.70
CA ALA A 114 -8.20 -10.85 3.58
C ALA A 114 -8.15 -12.35 3.87
N ARG A 115 -9.27 -13.05 3.80
CA ARG A 115 -9.28 -14.50 3.99
C ARG A 115 -8.33 -15.04 2.93
N HIS A 116 -7.05 -15.14 3.30
CA HIS A 116 -6.06 -15.74 2.44
C HIS A 116 -6.47 -17.20 2.38
N ALA A 117 -7.06 -17.60 1.27
CA ALA A 117 -7.10 -18.99 0.89
C ALA A 117 -5.68 -19.53 1.09
N ALA A 118 -5.59 -20.76 1.61
CA ALA A 118 -4.30 -21.40 1.84
C ALA A 118 -3.39 -21.16 0.63
N PRO A 119 -2.09 -20.85 0.83
CA PRO A 119 -1.21 -20.40 -0.24
C PRO A 119 -1.31 -21.41 -1.39
N ALA A 120 -1.87 -20.99 -2.51
CA ALA A 120 -1.81 -21.75 -3.74
C ALA A 120 -0.33 -22.02 -3.99
N LYS A 121 0.02 -23.25 -4.37
CA LYS A 121 1.41 -23.62 -4.68
C LYS A 121 2.01 -22.53 -5.55
N ILE A 122 3.00 -21.83 -5.00
CA ILE A 122 3.66 -20.71 -5.66
C ILE A 122 4.32 -21.29 -6.91
N SER A 123 3.77 -21.00 -8.07
CA SER A 123 4.46 -21.30 -9.33
C SER A 123 5.61 -20.32 -9.43
N THR A 124 6.80 -20.77 -9.09
CA THR A 124 8.02 -20.02 -9.36
C THR A 124 8.24 -20.04 -10.87
N ASN A 125 8.23 -18.87 -11.48
CA ASN A 125 8.92 -18.73 -12.76
C ASN A 125 10.41 -18.84 -12.41
N ASP A 126 11.09 -19.88 -12.85
CA ASP A 126 12.48 -20.21 -12.45
C ASP A 126 13.48 -19.08 -12.72
N ASN A 127 13.09 -18.06 -13.48
CA ASN A 127 13.88 -16.86 -13.75
C ASN A 127 13.43 -15.61 -12.97
N ALA A 128 12.43 -15.70 -12.12
CA ALA A 128 11.94 -14.53 -11.36
C ALA A 128 12.80 -14.32 -10.11
N ILE A 129 13.41 -13.15 -9.99
CA ILE A 129 14.14 -12.72 -8.78
C ILE A 129 13.19 -12.63 -7.57
N TRP A 130 11.93 -12.30 -7.81
CA TRP A 130 10.91 -12.07 -6.80
C TRP A 130 9.71 -13.00 -7.02
N THR A 131 9.31 -13.69 -5.96
CA THR A 131 8.09 -14.50 -6.00
C THR A 131 6.86 -13.57 -5.94
N ALA A 132 5.96 -13.70 -6.91
CA ALA A 132 4.78 -12.85 -6.99
C ALA A 132 3.73 -13.20 -5.90
N GLY A 133 2.91 -12.22 -5.55
CA GLY A 133 1.71 -12.39 -4.73
C GLY A 133 1.86 -11.98 -3.27
N THR A 134 0.72 -11.76 -2.63
CA THR A 134 0.61 -11.31 -1.24
C THR A 134 1.20 -12.30 -0.24
N SER A 135 1.02 -13.61 -0.47
CA SER A 135 1.57 -14.66 0.41
C SER A 135 3.08 -14.62 0.47
N ALA A 136 3.76 -14.38 -0.66
CA ALA A 136 5.21 -14.24 -0.70
C ALA A 136 5.68 -12.96 0.02
N ALA A 137 4.97 -11.85 -0.17
CA ALA A 137 5.23 -10.60 0.51
C ALA A 137 5.11 -10.73 2.04
N LEU A 138 4.07 -11.41 2.52
CA LEU A 138 3.84 -11.65 3.95
C LEU A 138 4.91 -12.58 4.55
N LEU A 139 5.30 -13.63 3.84
CA LEU A 139 6.39 -14.50 4.27
C LEU A 139 7.70 -13.71 4.41
N GLN A 140 8.01 -12.86 3.43
CA GLN A 140 9.19 -12.00 3.45
C GLN A 140 9.14 -10.99 4.60
N LEU A 141 7.98 -10.37 4.85
CA LEU A 141 7.76 -9.46 5.96
C LEU A 141 8.00 -10.15 7.30
N ASN A 142 7.36 -11.29 7.54
CA ASN A 142 7.49 -12.05 8.78
C ASN A 142 8.96 -12.49 9.00
N THR A 143 9.61 -13.02 7.95
CA THR A 143 11.02 -13.41 8.02
C THR A 143 11.93 -12.22 8.37
N PHE A 144 11.65 -11.03 7.85
CA PHE A 144 12.40 -9.82 8.18
C PHE A 144 12.15 -9.37 9.63
N ILE A 145 10.91 -9.35 10.07
CA ILE A 145 10.55 -8.92 11.43
C ILE A 145 11.14 -9.87 12.48
N ASP A 146 11.02 -11.18 12.25
CA ASP A 146 11.47 -12.18 13.21
C ASP A 146 13.01 -12.22 13.36
N ASN A 147 13.74 -11.97 12.28
CA ASN A 147 15.18 -12.28 12.26
C ASN A 147 16.10 -11.07 12.05
N ARG A 148 15.62 -9.95 11.48
CA ARG A 148 16.52 -8.90 10.96
C ARG A 148 16.15 -7.48 11.37
N VAL A 149 14.90 -7.20 11.72
CA VAL A 149 14.43 -5.83 12.00
C VAL A 149 15.21 -5.17 13.15
N THR A 150 15.65 -5.93 14.14
CA THR A 150 16.43 -5.41 15.28
C THR A 150 17.79 -4.88 14.88
N ALA A 151 18.44 -5.54 13.91
CA ALA A 151 19.74 -5.14 13.37
C ALA A 151 19.64 -4.17 12.18
N TYR A 152 18.43 -3.81 11.76
CA TYR A 152 18.22 -3.03 10.54
C TYR A 152 19.03 -1.72 10.49
N LYS A 153 19.17 -1.02 11.62
CA LYS A 153 19.93 0.22 11.69
C LYS A 153 21.41 0.05 11.35
N SER A 154 22.03 -1.03 11.80
CA SER A 154 23.45 -1.32 11.55
C SER A 154 23.70 -1.94 10.18
N ASP A 155 22.71 -2.70 9.67
CA ASP A 155 22.92 -3.59 8.54
C ASP A 155 22.36 -3.04 7.22
N ARG A 156 21.46 -2.06 7.26
CA ARG A 156 20.79 -1.51 6.04
C ARG A 156 21.76 -0.95 4.99
N ASP A 157 22.86 -0.39 5.43
CA ASP A 157 23.85 0.27 4.56
C ASP A 157 25.02 -0.68 4.19
N ARG A 158 24.90 -1.96 4.55
CA ARG A 158 25.92 -2.99 4.29
C ARG A 158 25.49 -3.91 3.15
N PRO A 159 26.10 -3.78 1.94
CA PRO A 159 25.74 -4.62 0.81
C PRO A 159 26.22 -6.08 0.94
N ASP A 160 27.13 -6.36 1.87
CA ASP A 160 27.69 -7.68 2.15
C ASP A 160 26.76 -8.54 3.04
N VAL A 161 25.72 -7.95 3.64
CA VAL A 161 24.76 -8.68 4.48
C VAL A 161 23.33 -8.49 3.96
N ASN A 162 22.48 -9.47 4.24
CA ASN A 162 21.04 -9.36 3.94
C ASN A 162 20.34 -8.53 5.04
N GLY A 163 20.65 -7.23 5.11
CA GLY A 163 20.22 -6.33 6.18
C GLY A 163 18.90 -5.62 5.94
N THR A 164 18.32 -5.71 4.73
CA THR A 164 17.09 -4.98 4.37
C THR A 164 15.86 -5.87 4.35
N SER A 165 14.67 -5.26 4.38
CA SER A 165 13.40 -5.98 4.28
C SER A 165 13.15 -6.56 2.89
N THR A 166 13.73 -5.95 1.85
CA THR A 166 13.53 -6.27 0.43
C THR A 166 12.06 -6.26 -0.01
N LEU A 167 11.18 -5.51 0.66
CA LEU A 167 9.74 -5.46 0.39
C LEU A 167 9.33 -4.47 -0.71
N SER A 168 10.25 -3.64 -1.20
CA SER A 168 9.94 -2.58 -2.16
C SER A 168 9.22 -3.05 -3.42
N PRO A 169 9.52 -4.21 -4.05
CA PRO A 169 8.80 -4.68 -5.23
C PRO A 169 7.31 -4.94 -4.94
N TRP A 170 7.00 -5.57 -3.81
CA TRP A 170 5.61 -5.86 -3.44
C TRP A 170 4.83 -4.62 -2.99
N LEU A 171 5.51 -3.67 -2.32
CA LEU A 171 4.93 -2.37 -1.98
C LEU A 171 4.63 -1.54 -3.24
N ALA A 172 5.50 -1.60 -4.25
CA ALA A 172 5.34 -0.85 -5.50
C ALA A 172 4.13 -1.30 -6.32
N VAL A 173 3.82 -2.60 -6.29
CA VAL A 173 2.68 -3.17 -7.03
C VAL A 173 1.43 -3.36 -6.15
N GLY A 174 1.46 -2.89 -4.90
CA GLY A 174 0.32 -3.00 -3.99
C GLY A 174 0.03 -4.43 -3.49
N ALA A 175 0.95 -5.39 -3.67
CA ALA A 175 0.80 -6.75 -3.16
C ALA A 175 0.86 -6.82 -1.62
N ILE A 176 1.44 -5.81 -0.98
CA ILE A 176 1.42 -5.57 0.45
C ILE A 176 1.29 -4.06 0.70
N SER A 177 0.56 -3.66 1.73
CA SER A 177 0.39 -2.25 2.08
C SER A 177 1.39 -1.79 3.15
N PRO A 178 1.72 -0.49 3.23
CA PRO A 178 2.49 0.08 4.35
C PRO A 178 1.84 -0.19 5.71
N THR A 179 0.52 -0.16 5.77
CA THR A 179 -0.25 -0.51 6.97
C THR A 179 0.04 -1.94 7.44
N THR A 180 0.05 -2.90 6.50
CA THR A 180 0.38 -4.30 6.80
C THR A 180 1.83 -4.43 7.30
N CYS A 181 2.76 -3.68 6.73
CA CYS A 181 4.15 -3.66 7.16
C CYS A 181 4.33 -3.10 8.59
N LEU A 182 3.60 -2.05 8.92
CA LEU A 182 3.72 -1.37 10.23
C LEU A 182 3.00 -2.11 11.35
N ARG A 183 1.91 -2.84 11.04
CA ARG A 183 1.05 -3.47 12.04
C ARG A 183 1.80 -4.32 13.06
N PRO A 184 2.64 -5.30 12.67
CA PRO A 184 3.34 -6.15 13.64
C PRO A 184 4.21 -5.36 14.63
N LEU A 185 4.82 -4.27 14.16
CA LEU A 185 5.67 -3.43 15.02
C LEU A 185 4.85 -2.52 15.93
N ILE A 186 3.70 -2.02 15.46
CA ILE A 186 2.78 -1.25 16.30
C ILE A 186 2.17 -2.14 17.39
N ASP A 187 1.84 -3.38 17.06
CA ASP A 187 1.32 -4.35 18.04
C ASP A 187 2.36 -4.70 19.12
N LEU A 188 3.66 -4.73 18.76
CA LEU A 188 4.76 -5.01 19.67
C LEU A 188 5.18 -3.77 20.52
N TYR A 189 5.27 -2.60 19.90
CA TYR A 189 5.91 -1.42 20.50
C TYR A 189 4.93 -0.25 20.75
N GLY A 190 3.66 -0.40 20.33
CA GLY A 190 2.66 0.67 20.41
C GLY A 190 2.85 1.75 19.36
N VAL A 191 1.95 2.75 19.36
CA VAL A 191 1.98 3.86 18.40
C VAL A 191 3.02 4.94 18.72
N ASN A 192 3.58 4.93 19.97
CA ASN A 192 4.56 5.93 20.37
C ASN A 192 5.96 5.58 19.84
N SER A 193 6.39 6.29 18.80
CA SER A 193 7.68 6.04 18.15
C SER A 193 8.92 6.25 19.01
N GLU A 194 8.81 7.02 20.07
CA GLU A 194 9.94 7.32 20.97
C GLU A 194 10.35 6.11 21.82
N SER A 195 9.43 5.16 22.01
CA SER A 195 9.68 3.93 22.76
C SER A 195 10.19 2.77 21.90
N TRP A 196 10.31 2.97 20.60
CA TRP A 196 10.71 1.89 19.70
C TRP A 196 12.23 1.63 19.75
N PRO A 197 12.67 0.37 19.71
CA PRO A 197 14.08 0.04 19.52
C PRO A 197 14.64 0.66 18.24
N GLU A 198 15.95 0.89 18.18
CA GLU A 198 16.59 1.65 17.10
C GLU A 198 16.39 1.02 15.73
N GLY A 199 16.53 -0.30 15.60
CA GLY A 199 16.32 -1.02 14.34
C GLY A 199 14.90 -0.88 13.79
N PRO A 200 13.88 -1.32 14.54
CA PRO A 200 12.47 -1.15 14.16
C PRO A 200 12.08 0.31 13.90
N GLY A 201 12.57 1.24 14.74
CA GLY A 201 12.32 2.68 14.57
C GLY A 201 12.93 3.23 13.28
N THR A 202 14.13 2.77 12.92
CA THR A 202 14.76 3.16 11.65
C THR A 202 13.98 2.60 10.46
N TRP A 203 13.59 1.33 10.46
CA TRP A 203 12.79 0.75 9.38
C TRP A 203 11.43 1.42 9.21
N ARG A 204 10.76 1.73 10.32
CA ARG A 204 9.52 2.53 10.30
C ARG A 204 9.72 3.88 9.61
N ASN A 205 10.84 4.57 9.87
CA ASN A 205 11.14 5.83 9.21
C ASN A 205 11.27 5.68 7.69
N GLU A 206 11.77 4.55 7.19
CA GLU A 206 11.84 4.30 5.74
C GLU A 206 10.45 4.12 5.10
N LEU A 207 9.52 3.51 5.83
CA LEU A 207 8.12 3.44 5.38
C LEU A 207 7.49 4.85 5.35
N ILE A 208 7.79 5.70 6.33
CA ILE A 208 7.33 7.11 6.34
C ILE A 208 8.00 7.91 5.20
N TRP A 209 9.29 7.65 4.88
CA TRP A 209 9.98 8.26 3.75
C TRP A 209 9.28 7.96 2.41
N ARG A 210 8.74 6.75 2.26
CA ARG A 210 7.97 6.36 1.08
C ARG A 210 6.70 7.20 0.90
N GLU A 211 6.16 7.74 1.98
CA GLU A 211 4.94 8.57 2.00
C GLU A 211 5.22 10.08 1.88
N PHE A 212 6.48 10.51 2.00
CA PHE A 212 6.91 11.90 1.88
C PHE A 212 7.16 12.30 0.42
#